data_b3386fed2a199dba33e6659285002c20
#
_entry.id   b3386fed2a199dba33e6659285002c20
#
_cell.length_a   1.000
_cell.length_b   1.000
_cell.length_c   1.000
_cell.angle_alpha   90.00
_cell.angle_beta   90.00
_cell.angle_gamma   90.00
#
_symmetry.space_group_name_H-M   'P 1'
#
loop_
_entity.id
_entity.type
_entity.pdbx_description
1 polymer ?
#
loop_
_entity_poly.entity_id
_entity_poly.type
_entity_poly.pdbx_seq_one_letter_code
_entity_poly.pdbx_strand_id
1 'polypeptide(L)'
;MRAIRIAGVIAAVGLVLGASACAGDTEPQAQPSKDKGNGKLEIWADPKRTAALKPFADQFGKENGVTVTVKEILADTIQQTFVTGSQQGSGPDIVVGAHDWIGNLVQNGSIDPVNLTAAQKSSFEAAALKAVTFNGQVYGAPYAMENLALIRNTELVPTAPATIEDLVKAGQDLKAAGKASEIMCLQVGDKGDAYHIYPLFASAGGSLFGATASGDPDPKNVAVGSADSVKAFTKLKDLGEKGAGALKSSIGGENSISTFTSKKCAFLISGPWATKDVKTAGIKYDISPIPGFAGGKKATPFLGVQAFYVASKAKSKALAQEFVANYVTNKDVAKALYDAEPRPPALTAAIDLVKATDPDLAKFLAAGKDGFPMPAIPEMSAIWGPFGNAEVAVVKGEDPATAAAAAQTAIVAAIKK
;
A
#
# COMPACT_ATOMS: atom_id res chain seq x y z
N MET A 1 61.39 -34.31 27.39
CA MET A 1 62.79 -33.94 27.26
C MET A 1 62.90 -32.51 26.80
N ARG A 2 63.58 -31.68 27.60
CA ARG A 2 64.15 -30.33 27.35
C ARG A 2 63.10 -29.24 27.01
N ALA A 3 62.71 -28.36 27.89
CA ALA A 3 63.38 -27.47 28.85
C ALA A 3 64.13 -26.26 28.24
N ILE A 4 63.70 -25.05 28.76
CA ILE A 4 64.57 -23.91 29.14
C ILE A 4 64.56 -22.78 28.07
N ARG A 5 64.45 -21.45 28.32
CA ARG A 5 64.59 -20.48 29.48
C ARG A 5 64.10 -19.11 29.02
N ILE A 6 63.28 -18.34 29.74
CA ILE A 6 63.58 -17.26 30.73
C ILE A 6 64.59 -16.19 30.30
N ALA A 7 64.09 -14.94 30.23
CA ALA A 7 64.65 -13.65 30.67
C ALA A 7 63.68 -12.54 30.30
N GLY A 8 63.11 -11.67 31.08
CA GLY A 8 63.44 -11.07 32.36
C GLY A 8 64.23 -9.77 32.22
N VAL A 9 63.53 -8.58 32.13
CA VAL A 9 64.09 -7.29 32.56
C VAL A 9 62.98 -6.41 33.14
N ILE A 10 63.23 -5.98 34.39
CA ILE A 10 62.54 -5.01 35.23
C ILE A 10 63.21 -3.67 35.08
N ALA A 11 62.47 -2.59 35.14
CA ALA A 11 62.75 -1.27 35.72
C ALA A 11 62.04 -0.17 34.95
N ALA A 12 61.48 0.91 35.47
CA ALA A 12 61.47 1.49 36.80
C ALA A 12 60.41 2.54 36.90
N VAL A 13 59.96 2.77 38.11
CA VAL A 13 59.05 3.74 38.63
C VAL A 13 59.45 5.19 38.32
N GLY A 14 58.45 6.02 37.98
CA GLY A 14 58.52 7.48 37.99
C GLY A 14 57.17 8.08 38.35
N LEU A 15 56.95 8.30 39.66
CA LEU A 15 55.88 9.13 40.17
C LEU A 15 56.20 10.60 39.90
N VAL A 16 55.28 11.31 39.22
CA VAL A 16 55.17 12.77 39.35
C VAL A 16 53.75 13.11 39.65
N LEU A 17 53.50 13.56 40.87
CA LEU A 17 52.30 14.25 41.33
C LEU A 17 52.32 15.68 40.76
N GLY A 18 51.31 16.04 40.01
CA GLY A 18 51.04 17.42 39.61
C GLY A 18 49.54 17.64 39.58
N ALA A 19 49.09 18.41 40.53
CA ALA A 19 47.68 18.77 40.73
C ALA A 19 47.24 19.85 39.73
N SER A 20 45.91 19.87 39.49
CA SER A 20 45.04 21.02 39.11
C SER A 20 44.83 21.27 37.61
N ALA A 21 43.65 21.02 37.11
CA ALA A 21 42.66 22.02 36.78
C ALA A 21 41.50 21.38 36.00
N CYS A 22 40.27 21.56 36.48
CA CYS A 22 39.08 21.26 35.73
C CYS A 22 39.02 22.09 34.45
N ALA A 23 39.16 21.43 33.32
CA ALA A 23 38.68 21.89 32.02
C ALA A 23 37.91 20.71 31.44
N GLY A 24 36.58 20.92 31.25
CA GLY A 24 35.74 19.91 30.62
C GLY A 24 36.16 19.77 29.16
N ASP A 25 36.85 18.70 28.84
CA ASP A 25 37.05 18.23 27.51
C ASP A 25 35.70 17.58 27.04
N THR A 26 34.95 18.39 26.34
CA THR A 26 33.91 17.87 25.46
C THR A 26 34.66 17.15 24.33
N GLU A 27 34.76 15.82 24.42
CA GLU A 27 35.19 15.02 23.26
C GLU A 27 34.31 15.43 22.06
N PRO A 28 34.90 15.74 20.91
CA PRO A 28 34.12 15.94 19.70
C PRO A 28 33.41 14.62 19.43
N GLN A 29 32.09 14.56 19.60
CA GLN A 29 31.32 13.47 19.05
C GLN A 29 31.63 13.44 17.56
N ALA A 30 32.31 12.40 17.13
CA ALA A 30 32.54 12.13 15.74
C ALA A 30 31.15 12.04 15.08
N GLN A 31 30.78 13.06 14.32
CA GLN A 31 29.66 12.96 13.42
C GLN A 31 29.93 11.73 12.54
N PRO A 32 28.96 10.79 12.44
CA PRO A 32 29.13 9.66 11.55
C PRO A 32 29.42 10.22 10.16
N SER A 33 30.54 9.84 9.59
CA SER A 33 30.89 10.17 8.22
C SER A 33 29.74 9.67 7.36
N LYS A 34 28.99 10.59 6.71
CA LYS A 34 27.94 10.23 5.77
C LYS A 34 28.64 9.50 4.62
N ASP A 35 28.61 8.17 4.67
CA ASP A 35 29.04 7.38 3.52
C ASP A 35 28.06 7.67 2.37
N LYS A 36 28.49 8.51 1.43
CA LYS A 36 27.69 8.94 0.28
C LYS A 36 27.64 7.87 -0.82
N GLY A 37 28.21 6.69 -0.59
CA GLY A 37 28.28 5.63 -1.59
C GLY A 37 28.89 6.14 -2.89
N ASN A 38 28.19 5.91 -4.03
CA ASN A 38 28.63 6.40 -5.34
C ASN A 38 28.12 7.83 -5.67
N GLY A 39 27.55 8.55 -4.70
CA GLY A 39 26.99 9.89 -4.90
C GLY A 39 25.67 9.92 -5.65
N LYS A 40 25.02 8.77 -5.81
CA LYS A 40 23.73 8.62 -6.51
C LYS A 40 22.76 7.83 -5.64
N LEU A 41 21.47 8.16 -5.76
CA LEU A 41 20.37 7.42 -5.12
C LEU A 41 19.29 7.20 -6.19
N GLU A 42 18.87 5.96 -6.39
CA GLU A 42 17.79 5.61 -7.33
C GLU A 42 16.57 5.12 -6.57
N ILE A 43 15.41 5.73 -6.86
CA ILE A 43 14.11 5.40 -6.27
C ILE A 43 13.20 4.92 -7.38
N TRP A 44 12.54 3.77 -7.21
CA TRP A 44 11.48 3.32 -8.12
C TRP A 44 10.11 3.55 -7.49
N ALA A 45 9.22 4.17 -8.28
CA ALA A 45 7.85 4.45 -7.89
C ALA A 45 6.92 4.35 -9.12
N ASP A 46 5.60 4.26 -8.88
CA ASP A 46 4.62 4.34 -9.96
C ASP A 46 4.48 5.78 -10.50
N PRO A 47 3.77 5.98 -11.64
CA PRO A 47 3.68 7.29 -12.31
C PRO A 47 3.20 8.41 -11.38
N LYS A 48 2.14 8.18 -10.59
CA LYS A 48 1.58 9.19 -9.68
C LYS A 48 2.56 9.55 -8.58
N ARG A 49 3.19 8.55 -7.95
CA ARG A 49 4.18 8.74 -6.89
C ARG A 49 5.48 9.34 -7.42
N THR A 50 5.92 8.97 -8.62
CA THR A 50 7.11 9.57 -9.26
C THR A 50 6.96 11.07 -9.38
N ALA A 51 5.81 11.55 -9.89
CA ALA A 51 5.54 12.98 -9.99
C ALA A 51 5.52 13.70 -8.63
N ALA A 52 4.91 13.06 -7.61
CA ALA A 52 4.85 13.60 -6.25
C ALA A 52 6.21 13.64 -5.56
N LEU A 53 7.05 12.63 -5.75
CA LEU A 53 8.34 12.48 -5.06
C LEU A 53 9.45 13.33 -5.66
N LYS A 54 9.40 13.66 -6.94
CA LYS A 54 10.51 14.33 -7.63
C LYS A 54 10.98 15.62 -6.95
N PRO A 55 10.14 16.57 -6.51
CA PRO A 55 10.59 17.77 -5.81
C PRO A 55 11.37 17.47 -4.52
N PHE A 56 10.93 16.45 -3.77
CA PHE A 56 11.57 16.04 -2.52
C PHE A 56 12.89 15.31 -2.77
N ALA A 57 12.96 14.49 -3.80
CA ALA A 57 14.18 13.84 -4.25
C ALA A 57 15.24 14.87 -4.66
N ASP A 58 14.85 15.88 -5.43
CA ASP A 58 15.72 16.99 -5.86
C ASP A 58 16.22 17.81 -4.65
N GLN A 59 15.35 18.05 -3.65
CA GLN A 59 15.71 18.75 -2.42
C GLN A 59 16.72 17.95 -1.59
N PHE A 60 16.42 16.66 -1.32
CA PHE A 60 17.34 15.77 -0.62
C PHE A 60 18.70 15.69 -1.31
N GLY A 61 18.70 15.61 -2.65
CA GLY A 61 19.90 15.59 -3.45
C GLY A 61 20.78 16.84 -3.21
N LYS A 62 20.18 18.05 -3.23
CA LYS A 62 20.86 19.32 -2.94
C LYS A 62 21.41 19.35 -1.52
N GLU A 63 20.64 18.98 -0.52
CA GLU A 63 21.01 18.99 0.89
C GLU A 63 22.17 18.06 1.20
N ASN A 64 22.25 16.92 0.50
CA ASN A 64 23.28 15.90 0.72
C ASN A 64 24.42 15.92 -0.30
N GLY A 65 24.35 16.77 -1.35
CA GLY A 65 25.35 16.84 -2.41
C GLY A 65 25.44 15.57 -3.23
N VAL A 66 24.28 14.96 -3.55
CA VAL A 66 24.16 13.72 -4.32
C VAL A 66 23.10 13.88 -5.42
N THR A 67 23.14 13.02 -6.43
CA THR A 67 22.11 12.96 -7.47
C THR A 67 21.05 11.94 -7.07
N VAL A 68 19.78 12.38 -6.97
CA VAL A 68 18.65 11.47 -6.73
C VAL A 68 17.82 11.36 -8.00
N THR A 69 17.56 10.12 -8.43
CA THR A 69 16.72 9.82 -9.60
C THR A 69 15.48 9.08 -9.14
N VAL A 70 14.30 9.57 -9.48
CA VAL A 70 13.04 8.83 -9.31
C VAL A 70 12.64 8.27 -10.67
N LYS A 71 12.68 6.94 -10.78
CA LYS A 71 12.35 6.20 -12.00
C LYS A 71 10.92 5.68 -11.94
N GLU A 72 10.18 5.97 -12.98
CA GLU A 72 8.81 5.51 -13.14
C GLU A 72 8.76 4.05 -13.59
N ILE A 73 7.98 3.24 -12.86
CA ILE A 73 7.66 1.86 -13.21
C ILE A 73 6.14 1.70 -13.05
N LEU A 74 5.49 1.00 -13.98
CA LEU A 74 4.04 0.78 -13.92
C LEU A 74 3.62 0.04 -12.63
N ALA A 75 2.52 0.47 -12.03
CA ALA A 75 2.05 -0.01 -10.73
C ALA A 75 1.80 -1.54 -10.69
N ASP A 76 1.31 -2.13 -11.78
CA ASP A 76 1.02 -3.57 -11.90
C ASP A 76 2.27 -4.44 -12.08
N THR A 77 3.42 -3.85 -12.39
CA THR A 77 4.66 -4.57 -12.66
C THR A 77 5.80 -4.24 -11.70
N ILE A 78 5.71 -3.15 -10.94
CA ILE A 78 6.83 -2.62 -10.13
C ILE A 78 7.34 -3.63 -9.10
N GLN A 79 6.46 -4.38 -8.41
CA GLN A 79 6.87 -5.39 -7.44
C GLN A 79 7.73 -6.48 -8.09
N GLN A 80 7.24 -7.08 -9.18
CA GLN A 80 7.95 -8.15 -9.87
C GLN A 80 9.24 -7.64 -10.52
N THR A 81 9.21 -6.44 -11.10
CA THR A 81 10.38 -5.79 -11.70
C THR A 81 11.45 -5.53 -10.64
N PHE A 82 11.04 -5.09 -9.44
CA PHE A 82 11.95 -4.87 -8.32
C PHE A 82 12.59 -6.17 -7.82
N VAL A 83 11.81 -7.23 -7.60
CA VAL A 83 12.35 -8.54 -7.19
C VAL A 83 13.38 -9.04 -8.20
N THR A 84 13.04 -9.02 -9.48
CA THR A 84 13.94 -9.46 -10.56
C THR A 84 15.20 -8.59 -10.62
N GLY A 85 15.05 -7.27 -10.62
CA GLY A 85 16.16 -6.33 -10.63
C GLY A 85 17.07 -6.46 -9.41
N SER A 86 16.48 -6.67 -8.22
CA SER A 86 17.22 -6.90 -6.98
C SER A 86 18.07 -8.17 -7.06
N GLN A 87 17.51 -9.28 -7.57
CA GLN A 87 18.23 -10.53 -7.76
C GLN A 87 19.42 -10.37 -8.72
N GLN A 88 19.23 -9.62 -9.81
CA GLN A 88 20.25 -9.36 -10.85
C GLN A 88 21.27 -8.27 -10.46
N GLY A 89 21.08 -7.55 -9.32
CA GLY A 89 21.91 -6.42 -8.92
C GLY A 89 21.73 -5.16 -9.77
N SER A 90 20.62 -5.08 -10.54
CA SER A 90 20.22 -3.94 -11.37
C SER A 90 19.02 -3.16 -10.81
N GLY A 91 18.59 -3.49 -9.58
CA GLY A 91 17.51 -2.81 -8.88
C GLY A 91 17.91 -1.42 -8.36
N PRO A 92 16.91 -0.66 -7.85
CA PRO A 92 17.12 0.66 -7.24
C PRO A 92 17.74 0.56 -5.85
N ASP A 93 18.02 1.71 -5.23
CA ASP A 93 18.35 1.78 -3.80
C ASP A 93 17.08 1.76 -2.92
N ILE A 94 15.99 2.34 -3.42
CA ILE A 94 14.70 2.43 -2.73
C ILE A 94 13.58 2.04 -3.70
N VAL A 95 12.60 1.28 -3.22
CA VAL A 95 11.33 1.08 -3.92
C VAL A 95 10.16 1.56 -3.05
N VAL A 96 9.15 2.16 -3.70
CA VAL A 96 7.93 2.61 -3.06
C VAL A 96 6.79 1.68 -3.44
N GLY A 97 6.07 1.18 -2.44
CA GLY A 97 4.98 0.25 -2.72
C GLY A 97 4.15 -0.16 -1.51
N ALA A 98 3.22 -1.08 -1.73
CA ALA A 98 2.26 -1.52 -0.74
C ALA A 98 2.88 -2.50 0.28
N HIS A 99 2.33 -2.50 1.50
CA HIS A 99 2.86 -3.28 2.60
C HIS A 99 2.66 -4.79 2.46
N ASP A 100 1.66 -5.24 1.70
CA ASP A 100 1.44 -6.66 1.41
C ASP A 100 2.58 -7.31 0.61
N TRP A 101 3.49 -6.50 0.02
CA TRP A 101 4.69 -7.01 -0.66
C TRP A 101 5.74 -7.52 0.31
N ILE A 102 5.75 -7.07 1.58
CA ILE A 102 6.83 -7.30 2.55
C ILE A 102 7.18 -8.79 2.67
N GLY A 103 6.17 -9.64 2.83
CA GLY A 103 6.41 -11.08 2.96
C GLY A 103 7.16 -11.66 1.77
N ASN A 104 6.74 -11.33 0.55
CA ASN A 104 7.40 -11.74 -0.69
C ASN A 104 8.79 -11.13 -0.83
N LEU A 105 8.95 -9.82 -0.54
CA LEU A 105 10.23 -9.13 -0.66
C LEU A 105 11.27 -9.66 0.34
N VAL A 106 10.86 -9.97 1.57
CA VAL A 106 11.74 -10.58 2.60
C VAL A 106 12.11 -12.01 2.22
N GLN A 107 11.14 -12.81 1.76
CA GLN A 107 11.41 -14.18 1.32
C GLN A 107 12.42 -14.24 0.16
N ASN A 108 12.36 -13.27 -0.77
CA ASN A 108 13.30 -13.14 -1.87
C ASN A 108 14.62 -12.43 -1.48
N GLY A 109 14.79 -12.02 -0.22
CA GLY A 109 15.97 -11.26 0.23
C GLY A 109 16.15 -9.94 -0.51
N SER A 110 15.07 -9.31 -0.95
CA SER A 110 15.10 -8.11 -1.81
C SER A 110 15.19 -6.81 -1.02
N ILE A 111 14.78 -6.80 0.26
CA ILE A 111 14.77 -5.61 1.12
C ILE A 111 15.48 -5.87 2.45
N ASP A 112 16.03 -4.80 3.03
CA ASP A 112 16.60 -4.80 4.37
C ASP A 112 15.65 -4.13 5.38
N PRO A 113 15.78 -4.42 6.69
CA PRO A 113 15.12 -3.65 7.74
C PRO A 113 15.48 -2.17 7.68
N VAL A 114 14.48 -1.32 8.02
CA VAL A 114 14.70 0.13 8.16
C VAL A 114 15.00 0.46 9.62
N ASN A 115 16.09 1.21 9.84
CA ASN A 115 16.56 1.57 11.16
C ASN A 115 15.83 2.79 11.73
N LEU A 116 14.57 2.59 12.18
CA LEU A 116 13.80 3.63 12.86
C LEU A 116 14.12 3.64 14.36
N THR A 117 14.39 4.82 14.91
CA THR A 117 14.48 5.03 16.36
C THR A 117 13.14 4.79 17.05
N ALA A 118 13.14 4.61 18.37
CA ALA A 118 11.90 4.47 19.14
C ALA A 118 10.96 5.68 18.98
N ALA A 119 11.52 6.90 18.93
CA ALA A 119 10.77 8.13 18.71
C ALA A 119 10.12 8.17 17.31
N GLN A 120 10.84 7.77 16.26
CA GLN A 120 10.28 7.68 14.92
C GLN A 120 9.17 6.63 14.84
N LYS A 121 9.37 5.44 15.43
CA LYS A 121 8.33 4.41 15.49
C LYS A 121 7.06 4.91 16.16
N SER A 122 7.18 5.65 17.28
CA SER A 122 6.02 6.18 18.02
C SER A 122 5.32 7.36 17.33
N SER A 123 5.92 7.95 16.30
CA SER A 123 5.32 9.04 15.53
C SER A 123 4.34 8.58 14.44
N PHE A 124 4.31 7.29 14.15
CA PHE A 124 3.38 6.72 13.16
C PHE A 124 2.07 6.23 13.80
N GLU A 125 1.02 6.21 13.02
CA GLU A 125 -0.19 5.47 13.37
C GLU A 125 0.16 3.99 13.63
N ALA A 126 -0.35 3.44 14.74
CA ALA A 126 0.00 2.08 15.17
C ALA A 126 -0.32 1.02 14.10
N ALA A 127 -1.43 1.19 13.37
CA ALA A 127 -1.81 0.29 12.28
C ALA A 127 -0.82 0.36 11.11
N ALA A 128 -0.33 1.56 10.77
CA ALA A 128 0.64 1.74 9.70
C ALA A 128 2.00 1.13 10.04
N LEU A 129 2.47 1.34 11.27
CA LEU A 129 3.73 0.73 11.72
C LEU A 129 3.63 -0.80 11.80
N LYS A 130 2.49 -1.32 12.30
CA LYS A 130 2.22 -2.77 12.33
C LYS A 130 2.25 -3.38 10.92
N ALA A 131 1.66 -2.71 9.94
CA ALA A 131 1.61 -3.18 8.56
C ALA A 131 2.99 -3.32 7.90
N VAL A 132 3.97 -2.50 8.28
CA VAL A 132 5.35 -2.59 7.77
C VAL A 132 6.30 -3.36 8.68
N THR A 133 5.75 -4.02 9.72
CA THR A 133 6.50 -4.88 10.63
C THR A 133 6.26 -6.35 10.27
N PHE A 134 7.33 -7.06 9.97
CA PHE A 134 7.29 -8.48 9.61
C PHE A 134 8.32 -9.25 10.43
N ASN A 135 7.93 -10.37 11.05
CA ASN A 135 8.79 -11.15 11.95
C ASN A 135 9.50 -10.30 13.03
N GLY A 136 8.79 -9.32 13.59
CA GLY A 136 9.31 -8.45 14.66
C GLY A 136 10.25 -7.33 14.19
N GLN A 137 10.54 -7.21 12.90
CA GLN A 137 11.40 -6.16 12.33
C GLN A 137 10.59 -5.22 11.43
N VAL A 138 10.94 -3.93 11.44
CA VAL A 138 10.35 -2.91 10.55
C VAL A 138 11.11 -2.92 9.23
N TYR A 139 10.43 -3.21 8.13
CA TYR A 139 11.02 -3.29 6.80
C TYR A 139 10.78 -2.08 5.92
N GLY A 140 9.89 -1.18 6.30
CA GLY A 140 9.61 0.03 5.53
C GLY A 140 9.28 1.23 6.41
N ALA A 141 9.45 2.44 5.88
CA ALA A 141 8.89 3.65 6.49
C ALA A 141 7.51 3.90 5.87
N PRO A 142 6.41 3.77 6.64
CA PRO A 142 5.08 4.01 6.11
C PRO A 142 4.88 5.51 5.90
N TYR A 143 4.40 5.94 4.73
CA TYR A 143 4.14 7.34 4.48
C TYR A 143 2.66 7.66 4.33
N ALA A 144 1.85 6.69 3.89
CA ALA A 144 0.43 6.87 3.66
C ALA A 144 -0.38 5.61 3.99
N MET A 145 -1.62 5.83 4.38
CA MET A 145 -2.65 4.81 4.55
C MET A 145 -3.72 4.98 3.48
N GLU A 146 -4.45 3.93 3.18
CA GLU A 146 -5.52 3.98 2.19
C GLU A 146 -6.57 2.92 2.42
N ASN A 147 -7.76 3.21 1.95
CA ASN A 147 -8.85 2.26 1.81
C ASN A 147 -9.78 2.72 0.69
N LEU A 148 -10.56 1.81 0.16
CA LEU A 148 -11.64 2.15 -0.75
C LEU A 148 -12.83 2.72 0.01
N ALA A 149 -13.57 3.60 -0.67
CA ALA A 149 -14.83 4.16 -0.22
C ALA A 149 -15.78 4.33 -1.42
N LEU A 150 -17.04 4.58 -1.15
CA LEU A 150 -18.00 5.02 -2.15
C LEU A 150 -17.92 6.54 -2.31
N ILE A 151 -17.49 7.00 -3.48
CA ILE A 151 -17.51 8.40 -3.91
C ILE A 151 -18.77 8.57 -4.77
N ARG A 152 -19.70 9.39 -4.31
CA ARG A 152 -21.03 9.55 -4.90
C ARG A 152 -21.23 10.98 -5.43
N ASN A 153 -21.67 11.11 -6.67
CA ASN A 153 -22.11 12.40 -7.21
C ASN A 153 -23.45 12.80 -6.58
N THR A 154 -23.43 13.83 -5.72
CA THR A 154 -24.58 14.28 -4.94
C THR A 154 -25.62 15.05 -5.75
N GLU A 155 -25.27 15.56 -6.93
CA GLU A 155 -26.23 16.18 -7.85
C GLU A 155 -27.11 15.14 -8.54
N LEU A 156 -26.56 13.94 -8.80
CA LEU A 156 -27.31 12.85 -9.43
C LEU A 156 -28.02 11.99 -8.40
N VAL A 157 -27.40 11.71 -7.25
CA VAL A 157 -27.96 10.89 -6.17
C VAL A 157 -27.72 11.61 -4.83
N PRO A 158 -28.70 12.37 -4.32
CA PRO A 158 -28.54 13.14 -3.08
C PRO A 158 -28.29 12.28 -1.82
N THR A 159 -28.93 11.11 -1.73
CA THR A 159 -28.85 10.21 -0.56
C THR A 159 -27.92 9.03 -0.84
N ALA A 160 -27.08 8.67 0.13
CA ALA A 160 -26.24 7.48 0.01
C ALA A 160 -27.10 6.20 0.00
N PRO A 161 -26.82 5.25 -0.93
CA PRO A 161 -27.53 3.98 -0.96
C PRO A 161 -27.19 3.14 0.29
N ALA A 162 -28.18 2.45 0.86
CA ALA A 162 -27.98 1.62 2.04
C ALA A 162 -27.40 0.24 1.71
N THR A 163 -27.68 -0.26 0.49
CA THR A 163 -27.25 -1.58 0.01
C THR A 163 -26.68 -1.48 -1.40
N ILE A 164 -25.99 -2.53 -1.85
CA ILE A 164 -25.54 -2.64 -3.25
C ILE A 164 -26.74 -2.69 -4.19
N GLU A 165 -27.81 -3.35 -3.80
CA GLU A 165 -29.04 -3.43 -4.58
C GLU A 165 -29.66 -2.03 -4.77
N ASP A 166 -29.68 -1.18 -3.73
CA ASP A 166 -30.13 0.21 -3.83
C ASP A 166 -29.22 1.05 -4.75
N LEU A 167 -27.91 0.85 -4.66
CA LEU A 167 -26.93 1.50 -5.53
C LEU A 167 -27.17 1.14 -6.99
N VAL A 168 -27.33 -0.16 -7.28
CA VAL A 168 -27.59 -0.67 -8.63
C VAL A 168 -28.89 -0.11 -9.17
N LYS A 169 -29.97 -0.14 -8.37
CA LYS A 169 -31.26 0.43 -8.76
C LYS A 169 -31.14 1.91 -9.10
N ALA A 170 -30.51 2.70 -8.25
CA ALA A 170 -30.32 4.15 -8.51
C ALA A 170 -29.53 4.39 -9.80
N GLY A 171 -28.49 3.61 -10.06
CA GLY A 171 -27.72 3.68 -11.30
C GLY A 171 -28.54 3.28 -12.54
N GLN A 172 -29.38 2.26 -12.43
CA GLN A 172 -30.31 1.83 -13.50
C GLN A 172 -31.34 2.93 -13.80
N ASP A 173 -31.92 3.55 -12.77
CA ASP A 173 -32.87 4.64 -12.91
C ASP A 173 -32.24 5.85 -13.63
N LEU A 174 -30.99 6.20 -13.28
CA LEU A 174 -30.23 7.27 -13.95
C LEU A 174 -29.95 6.93 -15.42
N LYS A 175 -29.62 5.69 -15.70
CA LYS A 175 -29.37 5.22 -17.07
C LYS A 175 -30.65 5.25 -17.92
N ALA A 176 -31.74 4.79 -17.37
CA ALA A 176 -33.06 4.85 -18.01
C ALA A 176 -33.50 6.29 -18.30
N ALA A 177 -33.17 7.23 -17.40
CA ALA A 177 -33.44 8.66 -17.57
C ALA A 177 -32.43 9.39 -18.50
N GLY A 178 -31.47 8.69 -19.08
CA GLY A 178 -30.42 9.29 -19.93
C GLY A 178 -29.42 10.20 -19.19
N LYS A 179 -29.38 10.14 -17.85
CA LYS A 179 -28.50 10.97 -17.01
C LYS A 179 -27.12 10.33 -16.75
N ALA A 180 -26.97 9.03 -17.01
CA ALA A 180 -25.76 8.27 -16.92
C ALA A 180 -25.74 7.19 -18.01
N SER A 181 -24.56 6.74 -18.44
CA SER A 181 -24.42 5.61 -19.36
C SER A 181 -24.06 4.31 -18.64
N GLU A 182 -23.48 4.43 -17.45
CA GLU A 182 -23.04 3.33 -16.62
C GLU A 182 -23.76 3.34 -15.27
N ILE A 183 -23.98 2.16 -14.69
CA ILE A 183 -24.65 2.01 -13.38
C ILE A 183 -23.69 2.44 -12.27
N MET A 184 -22.46 1.96 -12.30
CA MET A 184 -21.39 2.37 -11.39
C MET A 184 -20.03 2.33 -12.11
N CYS A 185 -19.07 3.04 -11.56
CA CYS A 185 -17.67 3.03 -11.96
C CYS A 185 -16.87 2.27 -10.90
N LEU A 186 -16.79 0.95 -11.04
CA LEU A 186 -15.90 0.09 -10.28
C LEU A 186 -14.91 -0.54 -11.23
N GLN A 187 -13.64 -0.47 -10.87
CA GLN A 187 -12.54 -0.99 -11.66
C GLN A 187 -12.58 -2.53 -11.69
N VAL A 188 -12.73 -3.09 -12.88
CA VAL A 188 -12.65 -4.51 -13.20
C VAL A 188 -11.50 -4.75 -14.18
N GLY A 189 -11.60 -4.16 -15.40
CA GLY A 189 -10.60 -4.32 -16.45
C GLY A 189 -10.60 -5.71 -17.08
N ASP A 190 -9.67 -5.95 -18.01
CA ASP A 190 -9.58 -7.22 -18.74
C ASP A 190 -8.94 -8.35 -17.93
N LYS A 191 -8.18 -8.01 -16.89
CA LYS A 191 -7.48 -8.98 -16.01
C LYS A 191 -8.16 -9.15 -14.65
N GLY A 192 -9.23 -8.42 -14.40
CA GLY A 192 -9.84 -8.30 -13.08
C GLY A 192 -9.04 -7.38 -12.15
N ASP A 193 -9.68 -6.91 -11.08
CA ASP A 193 -9.06 -6.10 -10.05
C ASP A 193 -9.46 -6.57 -8.66
N ALA A 194 -8.70 -7.52 -8.15
CA ALA A 194 -8.94 -8.15 -6.86
C ALA A 194 -9.00 -7.15 -5.69
N TYR A 195 -8.31 -6.01 -5.78
CA TYR A 195 -8.31 -4.99 -4.73
C TYR A 195 -9.63 -4.21 -4.69
N HIS A 196 -10.11 -3.76 -5.85
CA HIS A 196 -11.33 -2.94 -5.93
C HIS A 196 -12.61 -3.75 -5.73
N ILE A 197 -12.64 -5.01 -6.17
CA ILE A 197 -13.82 -5.87 -6.02
C ILE A 197 -13.94 -6.50 -4.63
N TYR A 198 -12.83 -6.59 -3.87
CA TYR A 198 -12.79 -7.29 -2.58
C TYR A 198 -13.90 -6.88 -1.59
N PRO A 199 -14.24 -5.58 -1.40
CA PRO A 199 -15.30 -5.18 -0.48
C PRO A 199 -16.66 -5.83 -0.81
N LEU A 200 -16.99 -5.94 -2.08
CA LEU A 200 -18.22 -6.60 -2.54
C LEU A 200 -18.15 -8.12 -2.31
N PHE A 201 -17.03 -8.73 -2.67
CA PHE A 201 -16.79 -10.15 -2.45
C PHE A 201 -16.88 -10.53 -0.97
N ALA A 202 -16.23 -9.76 -0.09
CA ALA A 202 -16.29 -9.97 1.36
C ALA A 202 -17.69 -9.77 1.93
N SER A 203 -18.43 -8.74 1.45
CA SER A 203 -19.82 -8.51 1.85
C SER A 203 -20.74 -9.67 1.49
N ALA A 204 -20.51 -10.32 0.36
CA ALA A 204 -21.23 -11.52 -0.07
C ALA A 204 -20.81 -12.81 0.68
N GLY A 205 -19.84 -12.71 1.61
CA GLY A 205 -19.37 -13.83 2.44
C GLY A 205 -18.09 -14.50 1.96
N GLY A 206 -17.50 -14.05 0.85
CA GLY A 206 -16.24 -14.58 0.31
C GLY A 206 -15.04 -14.28 1.20
N SER A 207 -14.00 -15.10 1.12
CA SER A 207 -12.73 -14.91 1.82
C SER A 207 -11.57 -15.42 0.98
N LEU A 208 -10.39 -14.82 1.16
CA LEU A 208 -9.16 -15.22 0.45
C LEU A 208 -8.49 -16.41 1.12
N PHE A 209 -8.41 -16.36 2.44
CA PHE A 209 -7.86 -17.41 3.29
C PHE A 209 -8.87 -17.79 4.37
N GLY A 210 -8.76 -18.98 4.91
CA GLY A 210 -9.37 -19.34 6.18
C GLY A 210 -8.70 -18.61 7.33
N ALA A 211 -9.21 -18.80 8.54
CA ALA A 211 -8.65 -18.19 9.74
C ALA A 211 -7.92 -19.24 10.59
N THR A 212 -6.81 -18.82 11.20
CA THR A 212 -6.15 -19.57 12.28
C THR A 212 -7.01 -19.51 13.56
N ALA A 213 -6.61 -20.23 14.60
CA ALA A 213 -7.27 -20.17 15.90
C ALA A 213 -7.23 -18.77 16.55
N SER A 214 -6.25 -17.92 16.18
CA SER A 214 -6.15 -16.51 16.59
C SER A 214 -6.99 -15.56 15.75
N GLY A 215 -7.59 -16.05 14.65
CA GLY A 215 -8.36 -15.23 13.71
C GLY A 215 -7.52 -14.59 12.59
N ASP A 216 -6.21 -14.83 12.57
CA ASP A 216 -5.35 -14.34 11.50
C ASP A 216 -5.54 -15.16 10.20
N PRO A 217 -5.25 -14.60 9.02
CA PRO A 217 -5.27 -15.35 7.76
C PRO A 217 -4.38 -16.60 7.82
N ASP A 218 -4.93 -17.75 7.44
CA ASP A 218 -4.19 -19.01 7.36
C ASP A 218 -3.77 -19.30 5.90
N PRO A 219 -2.51 -19.09 5.52
CA PRO A 219 -2.05 -19.31 4.15
C PRO A 219 -2.10 -20.77 3.71
N LYS A 220 -2.20 -21.71 4.65
CA LYS A 220 -2.38 -23.14 4.35
C LYS A 220 -3.82 -23.48 3.95
N ASN A 221 -4.74 -22.57 4.23
CA ASN A 221 -6.17 -22.72 3.96
C ASN A 221 -6.64 -21.62 2.99
N VAL A 222 -6.30 -21.76 1.70
CA VAL A 222 -6.83 -20.87 0.66
C VAL A 222 -8.33 -21.08 0.54
N ALA A 223 -9.11 -20.00 0.66
CA ALA A 223 -10.57 -20.07 0.75
C ALA A 223 -11.32 -19.54 -0.48
N VAL A 224 -10.60 -19.13 -1.52
CA VAL A 224 -11.18 -18.57 -2.76
C VAL A 224 -12.13 -19.54 -3.46
N GLY A 225 -11.88 -20.85 -3.35
CA GLY A 225 -12.74 -21.90 -3.89
C GLY A 225 -13.77 -22.45 -2.90
N SER A 226 -13.92 -21.89 -1.70
CA SER A 226 -14.88 -22.35 -0.71
C SER A 226 -16.34 -22.14 -1.17
N ALA A 227 -17.29 -22.88 -0.57
CA ALA A 227 -18.70 -22.76 -0.91
C ALA A 227 -19.22 -21.32 -0.71
N ASP A 228 -18.75 -20.60 0.30
CA ASP A 228 -19.15 -19.21 0.54
C ASP A 228 -18.50 -18.25 -0.47
N SER A 229 -17.27 -18.50 -0.90
CA SER A 229 -16.63 -17.75 -1.97
C SER A 229 -17.32 -17.97 -3.32
N VAL A 230 -17.80 -19.20 -3.61
CA VAL A 230 -18.61 -19.48 -4.81
C VAL A 230 -19.92 -18.69 -4.78
N LYS A 231 -20.61 -18.60 -3.61
CA LYS A 231 -21.80 -17.72 -3.46
C LYS A 231 -21.45 -16.25 -3.68
N ALA A 232 -20.28 -15.82 -3.20
CA ALA A 232 -19.82 -14.45 -3.42
C ALA A 232 -19.57 -14.17 -4.91
N PHE A 233 -18.88 -15.06 -5.62
CA PHE A 233 -18.73 -14.95 -7.08
C PHE A 233 -20.08 -15.00 -7.82
N THR A 234 -21.07 -15.73 -7.31
CA THR A 234 -22.44 -15.70 -7.87
C THR A 234 -23.04 -14.31 -7.78
N LYS A 235 -22.92 -13.64 -6.63
CA LYS A 235 -23.35 -12.24 -6.47
C LYS A 235 -22.63 -11.29 -7.43
N LEU A 236 -21.33 -11.47 -7.65
CA LEU A 236 -20.58 -10.66 -8.63
C LEU A 236 -21.05 -10.93 -10.06
N LYS A 237 -21.34 -12.18 -10.43
CA LYS A 237 -21.93 -12.55 -11.73
C LYS A 237 -23.28 -11.88 -11.94
N ASP A 238 -24.15 -11.86 -10.90
CA ASP A 238 -25.47 -11.21 -10.96
C ASP A 238 -25.34 -9.69 -11.22
N LEU A 239 -24.24 -9.05 -10.75
CA LEU A 239 -23.91 -7.65 -11.05
C LEU A 239 -23.23 -7.48 -12.41
N GLY A 240 -22.70 -8.55 -13.00
CA GLY A 240 -21.90 -8.54 -14.22
C GLY A 240 -22.65 -8.20 -15.50
N GLU A 241 -21.94 -8.32 -16.62
CA GLU A 241 -22.39 -7.91 -17.96
C GLU A 241 -23.64 -8.64 -18.46
N LYS A 242 -23.79 -9.92 -18.08
CA LYS A 242 -24.97 -10.74 -18.41
C LYS A 242 -26.07 -10.70 -17.34
N GLY A 243 -25.82 -10.01 -16.23
CA GLY A 243 -26.76 -9.77 -15.14
C GLY A 243 -27.27 -8.33 -15.15
N ALA A 244 -27.09 -7.61 -14.03
CA ALA A 244 -27.50 -6.22 -13.89
C ALA A 244 -26.73 -5.24 -14.79
N GLY A 245 -25.58 -5.61 -15.31
CA GLY A 245 -24.69 -4.75 -16.11
C GLY A 245 -24.03 -3.63 -15.31
N ALA A 246 -23.92 -3.81 -14.01
CA ALA A 246 -23.29 -2.85 -13.08
C ALA A 246 -21.78 -2.98 -13.05
N LEU A 247 -21.24 -4.20 -13.14
CA LEU A 247 -19.83 -4.50 -13.29
C LEU A 247 -19.50 -4.75 -14.77
N LYS A 248 -18.44 -4.12 -15.26
CA LYS A 248 -18.04 -4.22 -16.67
C LYS A 248 -16.53 -4.34 -16.79
N SER A 249 -16.07 -5.28 -17.58
CA SER A 249 -14.65 -5.45 -17.91
C SER A 249 -14.07 -4.27 -18.73
N SER A 250 -14.92 -3.47 -19.39
CA SER A 250 -14.52 -2.25 -20.09
C SER A 250 -14.21 -1.07 -19.16
N ILE A 251 -14.48 -1.19 -17.84
CA ILE A 251 -14.11 -0.19 -16.83
C ILE A 251 -12.92 -0.74 -16.06
N GLY A 252 -11.73 -0.19 -16.34
CA GLY A 252 -10.46 -0.59 -15.75
C GLY A 252 -9.78 0.56 -15.02
N GLY A 253 -8.54 0.33 -14.57
CA GLY A 253 -7.75 1.33 -13.85
C GLY A 253 -7.47 2.59 -14.67
N GLU A 254 -7.37 2.45 -15.97
CA GLU A 254 -7.07 3.53 -16.91
C GLU A 254 -8.25 4.50 -17.13
N ASN A 255 -9.50 4.05 -16.86
CA ASN A 255 -10.68 4.85 -17.23
C ASN A 255 -11.76 4.98 -16.14
N SER A 256 -11.72 4.24 -15.03
CA SER A 256 -12.74 4.25 -13.99
C SER A 256 -13.00 5.65 -13.43
N ILE A 257 -11.93 6.39 -13.08
CA ILE A 257 -12.01 7.76 -12.54
C ILE A 257 -12.50 8.73 -13.61
N SER A 258 -11.96 8.65 -14.85
CA SER A 258 -12.36 9.54 -15.94
C SER A 258 -13.80 9.32 -16.38
N THR A 259 -14.31 8.09 -16.30
CA THR A 259 -15.73 7.76 -16.54
C THR A 259 -16.63 8.44 -15.51
N PHE A 260 -16.25 8.44 -14.23
CA PHE A 260 -16.99 9.14 -13.18
C PHE A 260 -16.90 10.67 -13.33
N THR A 261 -15.72 11.22 -13.55
CA THR A 261 -15.53 12.68 -13.71
C THR A 261 -16.22 13.23 -14.95
N SER A 262 -16.44 12.39 -15.98
CA SER A 262 -17.27 12.70 -17.14
C SER A 262 -18.78 12.52 -16.91
N LYS A 263 -19.21 12.28 -15.65
CA LYS A 263 -20.61 12.08 -15.24
C LYS A 263 -21.30 10.90 -15.93
N LYS A 264 -20.54 9.92 -16.43
CA LYS A 264 -21.09 8.72 -17.06
C LYS A 264 -21.65 7.71 -16.05
N CYS A 265 -21.27 7.82 -14.77
CA CYS A 265 -21.85 7.11 -13.63
C CYS A 265 -21.98 8.05 -12.42
N ALA A 266 -22.87 7.72 -11.49
CA ALA A 266 -23.07 8.49 -10.26
C ALA A 266 -22.26 7.97 -9.08
N PHE A 267 -21.70 6.79 -9.21
CA PHE A 267 -20.99 6.07 -8.15
C PHE A 267 -19.60 5.63 -8.62
N LEU A 268 -18.58 5.94 -7.83
CA LEU A 268 -17.21 5.48 -8.01
C LEU A 268 -16.77 4.78 -6.73
N ILE A 269 -16.37 3.51 -6.82
CA ILE A 269 -15.70 2.82 -5.73
C ILE A 269 -14.21 2.95 -5.99
N SER A 270 -13.54 3.79 -5.19
CA SER A 270 -12.11 4.09 -5.33
C SER A 270 -11.53 4.60 -4.02
N GLY A 271 -10.23 4.82 -4.03
CA GLY A 271 -9.50 5.35 -2.88
C GLY A 271 -9.32 6.87 -2.92
N PRO A 272 -8.60 7.41 -1.93
CA PRO A 272 -8.38 8.85 -1.78
C PRO A 272 -7.62 9.47 -2.98
N TRP A 273 -6.84 8.70 -3.71
CA TRP A 273 -6.14 9.15 -4.93
C TRP A 273 -7.07 9.67 -6.05
N ALA A 274 -8.36 9.33 -6.01
CA ALA A 274 -9.34 9.81 -7.00
C ALA A 274 -9.84 11.23 -6.70
N THR A 275 -9.74 11.72 -5.46
CA THR A 275 -10.39 12.96 -5.02
C THR A 275 -9.88 14.19 -5.72
N LYS A 276 -8.60 14.24 -6.07
CA LYS A 276 -8.00 15.36 -6.81
C LYS A 276 -8.65 15.52 -8.19
N ASP A 277 -8.80 14.43 -8.92
CA ASP A 277 -9.42 14.43 -10.25
C ASP A 277 -10.92 14.78 -10.16
N VAL A 278 -11.62 14.26 -9.14
CA VAL A 278 -13.05 14.55 -8.88
C VAL A 278 -13.26 16.04 -8.55
N LYS A 279 -12.41 16.62 -7.69
CA LYS A 279 -12.42 18.06 -7.37
C LYS A 279 -12.14 18.91 -8.61
N THR A 280 -11.12 18.55 -9.39
CA THR A 280 -10.73 19.26 -10.61
C THR A 280 -11.84 19.25 -11.66
N ALA A 281 -12.60 18.15 -11.77
CA ALA A 281 -13.76 18.06 -12.66
C ALA A 281 -14.99 18.84 -12.17
N GLY A 282 -14.94 19.46 -11.00
CA GLY A 282 -16.06 20.24 -10.44
C GLY A 282 -17.25 19.37 -10.05
N ILE A 283 -17.06 18.08 -9.77
CA ILE A 283 -18.12 17.19 -9.32
C ILE A 283 -18.49 17.53 -7.87
N LYS A 284 -19.76 17.77 -7.59
CA LYS A 284 -20.27 17.80 -6.21
C LYS A 284 -20.42 16.36 -5.73
N TYR A 285 -19.65 16.00 -4.73
CA TYR A 285 -19.58 14.62 -4.26
C TYR A 285 -19.62 14.50 -2.75
N ASP A 286 -19.87 13.29 -2.30
CA ASP A 286 -19.73 12.87 -0.93
C ASP A 286 -19.04 11.52 -0.85
N ILE A 287 -18.37 11.25 0.27
CA ILE A 287 -17.63 10.01 0.53
C ILE A 287 -18.29 9.30 1.70
N SER A 288 -18.58 8.01 1.52
CA SER A 288 -19.21 7.16 2.53
C SER A 288 -18.63 5.74 2.49
N PRO A 289 -18.85 4.93 3.54
CA PRO A 289 -18.57 3.50 3.46
C PRO A 289 -19.23 2.86 2.22
N ILE A 290 -18.58 1.87 1.64
CA ILE A 290 -19.16 1.06 0.56
C ILE A 290 -20.34 0.27 1.16
N PRO A 291 -21.55 0.33 0.57
CA PRO A 291 -22.66 -0.43 1.08
C PRO A 291 -22.45 -1.93 0.87
N GLY A 292 -22.92 -2.74 1.81
CA GLY A 292 -22.96 -4.20 1.66
C GLY A 292 -24.15 -4.68 0.85
N PHE A 293 -24.17 -5.96 0.50
CA PHE A 293 -25.37 -6.61 -0.02
C PHE A 293 -26.47 -6.67 1.04
N ALA A 294 -27.72 -6.58 0.64
CA ALA A 294 -28.88 -6.76 1.53
C ALA A 294 -28.82 -8.14 2.20
N GLY A 295 -28.87 -8.15 3.53
CA GLY A 295 -28.71 -9.38 4.33
C GLY A 295 -27.29 -9.98 4.34
N GLY A 296 -26.32 -9.34 3.69
CA GLY A 296 -24.92 -9.72 3.67
C GLY A 296 -24.13 -9.16 4.85
N LYS A 297 -22.80 -9.37 4.82
CA LYS A 297 -21.87 -8.74 5.74
C LYS A 297 -21.62 -7.27 5.34
N LYS A 298 -20.97 -6.49 6.20
CA LYS A 298 -20.43 -5.17 5.81
C LYS A 298 -19.45 -5.35 4.66
N ALA A 299 -19.43 -4.38 3.73
CA ALA A 299 -18.41 -4.32 2.71
C ALA A 299 -17.12 -3.75 3.35
N THR A 300 -16.21 -4.65 3.70
CA THR A 300 -14.95 -4.30 4.36
C THR A 300 -13.86 -4.10 3.32
N PRO A 301 -13.41 -2.85 3.05
CA PRO A 301 -12.29 -2.63 2.16
C PRO A 301 -10.99 -3.12 2.79
N PHE A 302 -9.97 -3.38 1.97
CA PHE A 302 -8.63 -3.52 2.47
C PHE A 302 -8.15 -2.21 3.09
N LEU A 303 -7.45 -2.32 4.21
CA LEU A 303 -6.60 -1.26 4.74
C LEU A 303 -5.22 -1.43 4.14
N GLY A 304 -4.84 -0.51 3.28
CA GLY A 304 -3.55 -0.46 2.63
C GLY A 304 -2.60 0.49 3.35
N VAL A 305 -1.32 0.19 3.33
CA VAL A 305 -0.24 1.07 3.78
C VAL A 305 0.80 1.14 2.67
N GLN A 306 1.17 2.34 2.30
CA GLN A 306 2.21 2.59 1.32
C GLN A 306 3.50 2.96 2.05
N ALA A 307 4.61 2.37 1.65
CA ALA A 307 5.87 2.51 2.35
C ALA A 307 7.05 2.63 1.39
N PHE A 308 8.14 3.19 1.93
CA PHE A 308 9.46 3.20 1.29
C PHE A 308 10.27 2.05 1.83
N TYR A 309 10.82 1.23 0.95
CA TYR A 309 11.64 0.07 1.27
C TYR A 309 13.07 0.29 0.80
N VAL A 310 14.05 -0.09 1.63
CA VAL A 310 15.48 -0.07 1.28
C VAL A 310 15.84 -1.40 0.65
N ALA A 311 16.38 -1.36 -0.58
CA ALA A 311 16.82 -2.58 -1.26
C ALA A 311 18.03 -3.21 -0.56
N SER A 312 18.04 -4.54 -0.43
CA SER A 312 19.14 -5.27 0.20
C SER A 312 20.47 -5.11 -0.57
N LYS A 313 20.38 -4.95 -1.90
CA LYS A 313 21.53 -4.71 -2.80
C LYS A 313 21.65 -3.24 -3.22
N ALA A 314 21.14 -2.31 -2.39
CA ALA A 314 21.32 -0.88 -2.62
C ALA A 314 22.79 -0.51 -2.78
N LYS A 315 23.12 0.25 -3.82
CA LYS A 315 24.50 0.73 -4.09
C LYS A 315 24.89 1.88 -3.17
N SER A 316 23.90 2.62 -2.69
CA SER A 316 24.04 3.74 -1.75
C SER A 316 23.21 3.49 -0.49
N LYS A 317 23.44 2.36 0.18
CA LYS A 317 22.65 1.87 1.31
C LYS A 317 22.50 2.88 2.45
N ALA A 318 23.60 3.54 2.85
CA ALA A 318 23.56 4.56 3.90
C ALA A 318 22.68 5.75 3.54
N LEU A 319 22.75 6.24 2.29
CA LEU A 319 21.88 7.30 1.78
C LEU A 319 20.43 6.84 1.69
N ALA A 320 20.18 5.60 1.27
CA ALA A 320 18.84 5.03 1.21
C ALA A 320 18.21 4.95 2.61
N GLN A 321 18.95 4.48 3.62
CA GLN A 321 18.51 4.47 5.02
C GLN A 321 18.25 5.89 5.54
N GLU A 322 19.13 6.86 5.25
CA GLU A 322 18.96 8.27 5.63
C GLU A 322 17.70 8.86 5.02
N PHE A 323 17.47 8.65 3.71
CA PHE A 323 16.27 9.12 3.03
C PHE A 323 15.01 8.53 3.66
N VAL A 324 14.97 7.22 3.84
CA VAL A 324 13.78 6.50 4.31
C VAL A 324 13.53 6.77 5.81
N ALA A 325 14.58 6.77 6.66
CA ALA A 325 14.40 6.91 8.10
C ALA A 325 14.22 8.37 8.55
N ASN A 326 14.90 9.33 7.93
CA ASN A 326 14.96 10.70 8.44
C ASN A 326 14.24 11.70 7.54
N TYR A 327 14.26 11.51 6.22
CA TYR A 327 13.65 12.47 5.30
C TYR A 327 12.15 12.21 5.12
N VAL A 328 11.76 10.99 4.81
CA VAL A 328 10.34 10.61 4.59
C VAL A 328 9.52 10.71 5.88
N THR A 329 10.17 10.54 7.05
CA THR A 329 9.50 10.64 8.36
C THR A 329 9.30 12.08 8.84
N ASN A 330 9.71 13.09 8.06
CA ASN A 330 9.46 14.49 8.35
C ASN A 330 7.98 14.83 8.09
N LYS A 331 7.30 15.48 9.07
CA LYS A 331 5.88 15.82 8.98
C LYS A 331 5.55 16.76 7.80
N ASP A 332 6.46 17.68 7.45
CA ASP A 332 6.23 18.63 6.37
C ASP A 332 6.37 17.96 5.01
N VAL A 333 7.31 17.01 4.88
CA VAL A 333 7.43 16.12 3.71
C VAL A 333 6.18 15.25 3.58
N ALA A 334 5.72 14.63 4.67
CA ALA A 334 4.52 13.79 4.68
C ALA A 334 3.27 14.58 4.29
N LYS A 335 3.11 15.83 4.78
CA LYS A 335 2.03 16.71 4.38
C LYS A 335 2.11 17.06 2.89
N ALA A 336 3.29 17.38 2.41
CA ALA A 336 3.46 17.76 1.02
C ALA A 336 3.27 16.58 0.05
N LEU A 337 3.61 15.34 0.45
CA LEU A 337 3.23 14.12 -0.27
C LEU A 337 1.70 13.97 -0.33
N TYR A 338 0.99 14.27 0.78
CA TYR A 338 -0.47 14.30 0.81
C TYR A 338 -1.03 15.34 -0.17
N ASP A 339 -0.49 16.56 -0.19
CA ASP A 339 -0.96 17.63 -1.09
C ASP A 339 -0.77 17.25 -2.57
N ALA A 340 0.27 16.50 -2.88
CA ALA A 340 0.54 16.01 -4.23
C ALA A 340 -0.37 14.83 -4.62
N GLU A 341 -0.54 13.87 -3.71
CA GLU A 341 -1.42 12.70 -3.85
C GLU A 341 -2.17 12.47 -2.52
N PRO A 342 -3.47 12.81 -2.43
CA PRO A 342 -4.20 12.88 -1.16
C PRO A 342 -4.52 11.49 -0.60
N ARG A 343 -3.51 10.82 -0.01
CA ARG A 343 -3.65 9.60 0.79
C ARG A 343 -3.43 9.95 2.25
N PRO A 344 -4.30 9.53 3.19
CA PRO A 344 -4.10 9.76 4.62
C PRO A 344 -2.65 9.51 5.05
N PRO A 345 -1.94 10.50 5.63
CA PRO A 345 -0.58 10.30 6.09
C PRO A 345 -0.48 9.20 7.14
N ALA A 346 0.64 8.47 7.18
CA ALA A 346 0.92 7.51 8.23
C ALA A 346 1.52 8.17 9.49
N LEU A 347 2.05 9.39 9.39
CA LEU A 347 2.56 10.18 10.51
C LEU A 347 1.42 10.93 11.20
N THR A 348 1.23 10.71 12.51
CA THR A 348 0.17 11.34 13.32
C THR A 348 0.22 12.87 13.23
N ALA A 349 1.41 13.47 13.34
CA ALA A 349 1.57 14.92 13.21
C ALA A 349 1.18 15.48 11.84
N ALA A 350 1.35 14.71 10.76
CA ALA A 350 0.91 15.12 9.43
C ALA A 350 -0.62 14.97 9.25
N ILE A 351 -1.22 13.94 9.87
CA ILE A 351 -2.69 13.80 9.91
C ILE A 351 -3.33 15.03 10.54
N ASP A 352 -2.79 15.52 11.66
CA ASP A 352 -3.33 16.70 12.34
C ASP A 352 -3.25 17.97 11.49
N LEU A 353 -2.17 18.13 10.72
CA LEU A 353 -2.05 19.23 9.75
C LEU A 353 -3.09 19.15 8.62
N VAL A 354 -3.36 17.95 8.12
CA VAL A 354 -4.29 17.72 7.01
C VAL A 354 -5.75 17.83 7.47
N LYS A 355 -6.10 17.28 8.63
CA LYS A 355 -7.48 17.33 9.19
C LYS A 355 -8.03 18.75 9.25
N ALA A 356 -7.17 19.74 9.48
CA ALA A 356 -7.58 21.14 9.56
C ALA A 356 -8.01 21.73 8.20
N THR A 357 -7.60 21.14 7.08
CA THR A 357 -7.75 21.72 5.75
C THR A 357 -8.52 20.85 4.76
N ASP A 358 -8.59 19.53 4.98
CA ASP A 358 -9.28 18.60 4.07
C ASP A 358 -10.30 17.70 4.80
N PRO A 359 -11.61 17.98 4.64
CA PRO A 359 -12.67 17.17 5.25
C PRO A 359 -12.78 15.75 4.66
N ASP A 360 -12.25 15.49 3.47
CA ASP A 360 -12.31 14.17 2.83
C ASP A 360 -11.45 13.15 3.58
N LEU A 361 -10.35 13.60 4.22
CA LEU A 361 -9.54 12.74 5.07
C LEU A 361 -10.38 12.04 6.15
N ALA A 362 -11.20 12.81 6.88
CA ALA A 362 -12.03 12.26 7.95
C ALA A 362 -13.04 11.23 7.42
N LYS A 363 -13.59 11.47 6.21
CA LYS A 363 -14.55 10.57 5.56
C LYS A 363 -13.90 9.26 5.12
N PHE A 364 -12.69 9.30 4.54
CA PHE A 364 -11.95 8.08 4.21
C PHE A 364 -11.57 7.28 5.45
N LEU A 365 -11.07 7.92 6.50
CA LEU A 365 -10.77 7.26 7.78
C LEU A 365 -12.03 6.59 8.36
N ALA A 366 -13.18 7.27 8.32
CA ALA A 366 -14.45 6.71 8.76
C ALA A 366 -14.89 5.51 7.90
N ALA A 367 -14.74 5.60 6.56
CA ALA A 367 -15.07 4.52 5.63
C ALA A 367 -14.18 3.28 5.82
N GLY A 368 -12.91 3.48 6.22
CA GLY A 368 -11.95 2.41 6.49
C GLY A 368 -12.01 1.85 7.92
N LYS A 369 -12.83 2.40 8.82
CA LYS A 369 -12.82 2.04 10.25
C LYS A 369 -12.94 0.53 10.52
N ASP A 370 -13.80 -0.15 9.76
CA ASP A 370 -14.03 -1.59 9.86
C ASP A 370 -13.28 -2.37 8.75
N GLY A 371 -12.27 -1.76 8.12
CA GLY A 371 -11.52 -2.34 7.03
C GLY A 371 -10.68 -3.55 7.46
N PHE A 372 -10.34 -4.38 6.49
CA PHE A 372 -9.52 -5.57 6.69
C PHE A 372 -8.04 -5.26 6.37
N PRO A 373 -7.12 -5.36 7.34
CA PRO A 373 -5.69 -5.20 7.05
C PRO A 373 -5.26 -6.20 5.98
N MET A 374 -4.71 -5.72 4.90
CA MET A 374 -4.21 -6.58 3.82
C MET A 374 -3.08 -7.47 4.38
N PRO A 375 -3.13 -8.80 4.20
CA PRO A 375 -2.12 -9.69 4.77
C PRO A 375 -0.73 -9.42 4.18
N ALA A 376 0.26 -9.13 5.02
CA ALA A 376 1.66 -8.94 4.62
C ALA A 376 2.44 -10.26 4.56
N ILE A 377 1.79 -11.37 4.22
CA ILE A 377 2.37 -12.70 4.10
C ILE A 377 2.85 -12.97 2.66
N PRO A 378 3.87 -13.81 2.45
CA PRO A 378 4.38 -14.12 1.10
C PRO A 378 3.32 -14.61 0.15
N GLU A 379 2.38 -15.41 0.65
CA GLU A 379 1.30 -16.05 -0.10
C GLU A 379 0.28 -15.06 -0.68
N MET A 380 0.22 -13.83 -0.13
CA MET A 380 -0.70 -12.81 -0.65
C MET A 380 -0.40 -12.45 -2.10
N SER A 381 0.86 -12.48 -2.51
CA SER A 381 1.25 -12.22 -3.90
C SER A 381 0.67 -13.23 -4.90
N ALA A 382 0.37 -14.45 -4.45
CA ALA A 382 -0.23 -15.49 -5.27
C ALA A 382 -1.74 -15.28 -5.51
N ILE A 383 -2.39 -14.42 -4.73
CA ILE A 383 -3.85 -14.17 -4.79
C ILE A 383 -4.22 -13.29 -5.98
N TRP A 384 -3.49 -12.19 -6.19
CA TRP A 384 -3.93 -11.08 -7.03
C TRP A 384 -4.33 -11.49 -8.44
N GLY A 385 -3.46 -12.17 -9.17
CA GLY A 385 -3.70 -12.58 -10.54
C GLY A 385 -4.86 -13.59 -10.69
N PRO A 386 -4.79 -14.76 -10.03
CA PRO A 386 -5.84 -15.77 -10.17
C PRO A 386 -7.21 -15.30 -9.67
N PHE A 387 -7.28 -14.51 -8.59
CA PHE A 387 -8.54 -13.97 -8.09
C PHE A 387 -9.11 -12.94 -9.09
N GLY A 388 -8.28 -12.03 -9.62
CA GLY A 388 -8.71 -11.09 -10.66
C GLY A 388 -9.23 -11.81 -11.92
N ASN A 389 -8.55 -12.87 -12.36
CA ASN A 389 -9.03 -13.68 -13.49
C ASN A 389 -10.41 -14.30 -13.22
N ALA A 390 -10.66 -14.80 -11.99
CA ALA A 390 -11.96 -15.34 -11.62
C ALA A 390 -13.03 -14.24 -11.57
N GLU A 391 -12.69 -13.05 -11.05
CA GLU A 391 -13.57 -11.89 -11.06
C GLU A 391 -14.03 -11.55 -12.47
N VAL A 392 -13.11 -11.29 -13.40
CA VAL A 392 -13.46 -10.89 -14.77
C VAL A 392 -14.23 -12.00 -15.50
N ALA A 393 -13.90 -13.27 -15.24
CA ALA A 393 -14.61 -14.41 -15.80
C ALA A 393 -16.09 -14.42 -15.39
N VAL A 394 -16.40 -14.28 -14.10
CA VAL A 394 -17.79 -14.24 -13.62
C VAL A 394 -18.51 -12.97 -14.06
N VAL A 395 -17.83 -11.82 -14.11
CA VAL A 395 -18.41 -10.57 -14.65
C VAL A 395 -18.82 -10.74 -16.11
N LYS A 396 -18.04 -11.45 -16.93
CA LYS A 396 -18.37 -11.82 -18.31
C LYS A 396 -19.39 -12.96 -18.41
N GLY A 397 -19.79 -13.57 -17.28
CA GLY A 397 -20.88 -14.54 -17.17
C GLY A 397 -20.45 -16.00 -17.14
N GLU A 398 -19.18 -16.31 -16.84
CA GLU A 398 -18.71 -17.66 -16.56
C GLU A 398 -19.38 -18.25 -15.32
N ASP A 399 -19.38 -19.57 -15.22
CA ASP A 399 -19.91 -20.28 -14.03
C ASP A 399 -19.04 -19.98 -12.80
N PRO A 400 -19.64 -19.51 -11.68
CA PRO A 400 -18.91 -19.11 -10.48
C PRO A 400 -18.11 -20.24 -9.84
N ALA A 401 -18.63 -21.48 -9.85
CA ALA A 401 -17.94 -22.63 -9.27
C ALA A 401 -16.70 -22.98 -10.10
N THR A 402 -16.82 -22.92 -11.41
CA THR A 402 -15.70 -23.15 -12.34
C THR A 402 -14.61 -22.10 -12.16
N ALA A 403 -14.96 -20.81 -12.14
CA ALA A 403 -14.01 -19.71 -11.98
C ALA A 403 -13.31 -19.76 -10.61
N ALA A 404 -14.06 -20.02 -9.53
CA ALA A 404 -13.52 -20.16 -8.18
C ALA A 404 -12.56 -21.36 -8.04
N ALA A 405 -12.91 -22.52 -8.62
CA ALA A 405 -12.05 -23.70 -8.61
C ALA A 405 -10.75 -23.49 -9.39
N ALA A 406 -10.81 -22.80 -10.53
CA ALA A 406 -9.62 -22.46 -11.31
C ALA A 406 -8.69 -21.51 -10.53
N ALA A 407 -9.23 -20.47 -9.91
CA ALA A 407 -8.47 -19.55 -9.07
C ALA A 407 -7.84 -20.27 -7.87
N GLN A 408 -8.61 -21.08 -7.13
CA GLN A 408 -8.12 -21.89 -6.01
C GLN A 408 -6.92 -22.76 -6.44
N THR A 409 -7.05 -23.45 -7.54
CA THR A 409 -6.00 -24.33 -8.06
C THR A 409 -4.74 -23.56 -8.40
N ALA A 410 -4.89 -22.43 -9.09
CA ALA A 410 -3.76 -21.57 -9.49
C ALA A 410 -3.04 -20.96 -8.28
N ILE A 411 -3.79 -20.48 -7.27
CA ILE A 411 -3.24 -19.92 -6.03
C ILE A 411 -2.45 -20.97 -5.27
N VAL A 412 -3.05 -22.15 -5.02
CA VAL A 412 -2.39 -23.23 -4.31
C VAL A 412 -1.12 -23.71 -5.02
N ALA A 413 -1.13 -23.73 -6.36
CA ALA A 413 0.06 -24.08 -7.15
C ALA A 413 1.16 -23.01 -7.07
N ALA A 414 0.79 -21.72 -6.99
CA ALA A 414 1.74 -20.63 -6.84
C ALA A 414 2.37 -20.56 -5.45
N ILE A 415 1.60 -20.85 -4.39
CA ILE A 415 2.09 -20.88 -2.99
C ILE A 415 3.10 -22.01 -2.76
N LYS A 416 2.97 -23.13 -3.47
CA LYS A 416 3.87 -24.30 -3.33
C LYS A 416 5.23 -24.14 -4.02
N LYS A 417 5.42 -23.12 -4.83
CA LYS A 417 6.69 -22.80 -5.51
C LYS A 417 7.59 -21.95 -4.63
#